data_d881a9a00e02113822251fd65aa31244
#
_entry.id   d881a9a00e02113822251fd65aa31244
#
_cell.length_a   1.000
_cell.length_b   1.000
_cell.length_c   1.000
_cell.angle_alpha   90.00
_cell.angle_beta   90.00
_cell.angle_gamma   90.00
#
_symmetry.space_group_name_H-M   'P 1'
#
loop_
_entity.id
_entity.type
_entity.pdbx_description
1 polymer ?
#
loop_
_entity_poly.entity_id
_entity_poly.type
_entity_poly.pdbx_seq_one_letter_code
_entity_poly.pdbx_strand_id
1 'polypeptide(L)' 'MNQKHSKEYKSIGQTIKKYRKLRGLTQEQLADMVCISISYLTKIEAPNCDQPFSLEVIWDISEVLDISVHQLLEDVK' A
#
# COMPACT_ATOMS: atom_id res chain seq x y z
N MET A 1 -17.59 4.54 -11.46
CA MET A 1 -18.20 4.90 -10.18
C MET A 1 -17.15 5.52 -9.24
N ASN A 2 -17.52 6.57 -8.56
CA ASN A 2 -16.60 7.25 -7.66
C ASN A 2 -16.44 6.51 -6.35
N GLN A 3 -15.21 6.32 -5.95
CA GLN A 3 -14.89 5.77 -4.65
C GLN A 3 -15.03 6.88 -3.61
N LYS A 4 -15.79 6.63 -2.56
CA LYS A 4 -15.98 7.61 -1.50
C LYS A 4 -14.68 7.97 -0.80
N HIS A 5 -13.76 7.02 -0.70
CA HIS A 5 -12.51 7.18 0.03
C HIS A 5 -11.28 7.10 -0.86
N SER A 6 -11.41 7.55 -2.13
CA SER A 6 -10.30 7.44 -3.08
C SER A 6 -9.05 8.20 -2.62
N LYS A 7 -9.22 9.35 -2.00
CA LYS A 7 -8.09 10.14 -1.50
C LYS A 7 -7.32 9.38 -0.43
N GLU A 8 -8.06 8.72 0.47
CA GLU A 8 -7.46 7.94 1.55
C GLU A 8 -6.67 6.77 0.99
N TYR A 9 -7.24 6.04 0.04
CA TYR A 9 -6.54 4.92 -0.58
C TYR A 9 -5.27 5.37 -1.31
N LYS A 10 -5.34 6.49 -2.01
CA LYS A 10 -4.16 7.04 -2.68
C LYS A 10 -3.07 7.40 -1.69
N SER A 11 -3.45 8.03 -0.59
CA SER A 11 -2.51 8.43 0.45
C SER A 11 -1.82 7.21 1.05
N ILE A 12 -2.59 6.18 1.38
CA ILE A 12 -2.04 4.95 1.93
C ILE A 12 -1.09 4.30 0.92
N GLY A 13 -1.49 4.26 -0.35
CA GLY A 13 -0.66 3.68 -1.40
C GLY A 13 0.69 4.37 -1.55
N GLN A 14 0.70 5.70 -1.46
CA GLN A 14 1.96 6.45 -1.53
C GLN A 14 2.83 6.20 -0.31
N THR A 15 2.22 6.06 0.85
CA THR A 15 2.95 5.74 2.08
C THR A 15 3.56 4.35 2.00
N ILE A 16 2.82 3.38 1.46
CA ILE A 16 3.34 2.03 1.22
C ILE A 16 4.58 2.09 0.33
N LYS A 17 4.49 2.84 -0.76
CA LYS A 17 5.61 3.01 -1.69
C LYS A 17 6.83 3.61 -0.99
N LYS A 18 6.61 4.62 -0.16
CA LYS A 18 7.67 5.27 0.59
C LYS A 18 8.42 4.27 1.49
N TYR A 19 7.68 3.54 2.31
CA TYR A 19 8.32 2.60 3.25
C TYR A 19 8.92 1.40 2.53
N ARG A 20 8.29 0.95 1.43
CA ARG A 20 8.86 -0.11 0.61
C ARG A 20 10.26 0.29 0.12
N LYS A 21 10.37 1.50 -0.41
CA LYS A 21 11.67 1.99 -0.91
C LYS A 21 12.67 2.16 0.22
N LEU A 22 12.22 2.61 1.38
CA LEU A 22 13.10 2.73 2.55
C LEU A 22 13.65 1.39 2.98
N ARG A 23 12.89 0.30 2.78
CA ARG A 23 13.35 -1.05 3.10
C ARG A 23 14.16 -1.67 1.97
N GLY A 24 14.34 -0.97 0.85
CA GLY A 24 15.10 -1.47 -0.28
C GLY A 24 14.40 -2.58 -1.06
N LEU A 25 13.09 -2.64 -1.00
CA LEU A 25 12.32 -3.68 -1.68
C LEU A 25 11.78 -3.20 -3.02
N THR A 26 11.79 -4.10 -4.02
CA THR A 26 11.10 -3.84 -5.28
C THR A 26 9.62 -4.15 -5.09
N GLN A 27 8.80 -3.69 -6.05
CA GLN A 27 7.37 -4.04 -6.04
C GLN A 27 7.19 -5.55 -6.13
N GLU A 28 8.00 -6.22 -6.96
CA GLU A 28 7.92 -7.67 -7.10
C GLU A 28 8.21 -8.37 -5.78
N GLN A 29 9.24 -7.91 -5.08
CA GLN A 29 9.62 -8.52 -3.80
C GLN A 29 8.52 -8.34 -2.76
N LEU A 30 7.97 -7.13 -2.64
CA LEU A 30 6.91 -6.89 -1.67
C LEU A 30 5.65 -7.68 -2.01
N ALA A 31 5.25 -7.68 -3.30
CA ALA A 31 4.07 -8.42 -3.71
C ALA A 31 4.21 -9.90 -3.39
N ASP A 32 5.39 -10.46 -3.64
CA ASP A 32 5.67 -11.86 -3.35
C ASP A 32 5.56 -12.15 -1.84
N MET A 33 6.13 -11.27 -1.04
CA MET A 33 6.14 -11.45 0.42
C MET A 33 4.75 -11.37 1.04
N VAL A 34 3.86 -10.58 0.47
CA VAL A 34 2.48 -10.47 0.98
C VAL A 34 1.48 -11.30 0.18
N CYS A 35 1.98 -12.08 -0.77
CA CYS A 35 1.16 -13.02 -1.55
C CYS A 35 0.06 -12.33 -2.36
N ILE A 36 0.38 -11.19 -2.94
CA ILE A 36 -0.53 -10.51 -3.89
C ILE A 36 0.17 -10.40 -5.24
N SER A 37 -0.61 -10.15 -6.28
CA SER A 37 -0.02 -10.00 -7.61
C SER A 37 0.75 -8.68 -7.70
N ILE A 38 1.77 -8.68 -8.54
CA ILE A 38 2.54 -7.46 -8.79
C ILE A 38 1.65 -6.38 -9.43
N SER A 39 0.71 -6.83 -10.27
CA SER A 39 -0.23 -5.92 -10.91
C SER A 39 -1.13 -5.21 -9.87
N TYR A 40 -1.57 -5.94 -8.86
CA TYR A 40 -2.38 -5.38 -7.80
C TYR A 40 -1.58 -4.36 -6.99
N LEU A 41 -0.36 -4.70 -6.61
CA LEU A 41 0.50 -3.78 -5.86
C LEU A 41 0.84 -2.54 -6.68
N THR A 42 1.09 -2.72 -7.97
CA THR A 42 1.36 -1.59 -8.86
C THR A 42 0.19 -0.60 -8.84
N LYS A 43 -1.04 -1.11 -8.86
CA LYS A 43 -2.22 -0.27 -8.79
C LYS A 43 -2.34 0.44 -7.44
N ILE A 44 -2.05 -0.28 -6.35
CA ILE A 44 -2.10 0.31 -5.00
C ILE A 44 -1.13 1.50 -4.92
N GLU A 45 0.05 1.37 -5.49
CA GLU A 45 1.09 2.40 -5.39
C GLU A 45 1.00 3.49 -6.46
N ALA A 46 0.14 3.32 -7.44
CA ALA A 46 0.04 4.29 -8.54
C ALA A 46 -0.55 5.61 -8.04
N PRO A 47 0.07 6.75 -8.40
CA PRO A 47 -0.38 8.05 -7.89
C PRO A 47 -1.77 8.45 -8.38
N ASN A 48 -2.20 7.91 -9.52
CA ASN A 48 -3.49 8.26 -10.10
C ASN A 48 -4.52 7.15 -9.99
N CYS A 49 -4.21 6.11 -9.23
CA CYS A 49 -5.12 4.99 -9.06
C CYS A 49 -5.68 4.99 -7.64
N ASP A 50 -6.97 4.79 -7.54
CA ASP A 50 -7.65 4.76 -6.24
C ASP A 50 -8.15 3.36 -5.94
N GLN A 51 -7.33 2.35 -6.28
CA GLN A 51 -7.63 0.95 -6.05
C GLN A 51 -7.88 0.68 -4.58
N PRO A 52 -9.10 0.26 -4.19
CA PRO A 52 -9.34 -0.12 -2.80
C PRO A 52 -8.65 -1.44 -2.47
N PHE A 53 -8.32 -1.60 -1.21
CA PHE A 53 -7.69 -2.83 -0.74
C PHE A 53 -8.16 -3.12 0.68
N SER A 54 -8.06 -4.39 1.08
CA SER A 54 -8.61 -4.85 2.35
C SER A 54 -7.69 -4.53 3.51
N LEU A 55 -8.26 -4.56 4.72
CA LEU A 55 -7.47 -4.43 5.94
C LEU A 55 -6.44 -5.54 6.05
N GLU A 56 -6.76 -6.74 5.59
CA GLU A 56 -5.82 -7.85 5.66
C GLU A 56 -4.56 -7.54 4.86
N VAL A 57 -4.71 -6.98 3.66
CA VAL A 57 -3.56 -6.58 2.85
C VAL A 57 -2.75 -5.50 3.58
N ILE A 58 -3.43 -4.54 4.20
CA ILE A 58 -2.77 -3.49 4.97
C ILE A 58 -1.93 -4.09 6.10
N TRP A 59 -2.50 -5.03 6.85
CA TRP A 59 -1.78 -5.68 7.95
C TRP A 59 -0.59 -6.47 7.44
N ASP A 60 -0.78 -7.23 6.35
CA ASP A 60 0.32 -8.00 5.77
C ASP A 60 1.47 -7.10 5.33
N ILE A 61 1.15 -6.00 4.67
CA ILE A 61 2.16 -5.05 4.23
C ILE A 61 2.89 -4.43 5.43
N SER A 62 2.14 -4.06 6.46
CA SER A 62 2.75 -3.46 7.65
C SER A 62 3.73 -4.42 8.31
N GLU A 63 3.39 -5.70 8.37
CA GLU A 63 4.28 -6.71 8.95
C GLU A 63 5.57 -6.84 8.13
N VAL A 64 5.45 -6.93 6.82
CA VAL A 64 6.62 -7.08 5.95
C VAL A 64 7.51 -5.85 6.01
N LEU A 65 6.91 -4.67 6.05
CA LEU A 65 7.65 -3.41 6.11
C LEU A 65 8.13 -3.07 7.52
N ASP A 66 7.72 -3.85 8.51
CA ASP A 66 8.09 -3.65 9.92
C ASP A 66 7.69 -2.27 10.41
N ILE A 67 6.46 -1.88 10.11
CA ILE A 67 5.86 -0.63 10.59
C ILE A 67 4.47 -0.96 11.10
N SER A 68 3.91 -0.03 11.88
CA SER A 68 2.55 -0.23 12.37
C SER A 68 1.54 0.16 11.31
N VAL A 69 0.33 -0.38 11.42
CA VAL A 69 -0.77 0.06 10.56
C VAL A 69 -1.00 1.56 10.74
N HIS A 70 -0.82 2.04 11.96
CA HIS A 70 -0.95 3.46 12.27
C HIS A 70 0.00 4.30 11.40
N GLN A 71 1.23 3.85 11.22
CA GLN A 71 2.19 4.56 10.38
C GLN A 71 1.76 4.58 8.92
N LEU A 72 1.13 3.50 8.44
CA LEU A 72 0.61 3.48 7.08
C LEU A 72 -0.52 4.49 6.88
N LEU A 73 -1.23 4.83 7.94
CA LEU A 73 -2.36 5.75 7.88
C LEU A 73 -2.00 7.18 8.30
N GLU A 74 -0.73 7.44 8.61
CA GLU A 74 -0.32 8.72 9.21
C GLU A 74 -0.63 9.94 8.36
N ASP A 75 -0.62 9.80 7.04
CA ASP A 75 -0.88 10.91 6.12
C ASP A 75 -2.34 11.00 5.70
N VAL A 76 -3.18 10.12 6.21
CA VAL A 76 -4.61 10.16 5.90
C VAL A 76 -5.28 11.22 6.75
N LYS A 77 -5.98 12.13 6.09
CA LYS A 77 -6.66 13.25 6.74
C LYS A 77 -8.15 12.99 6.88
#